data_3d3c1d4325e5e5a1bdf27c41fe28e3b5
#
_entry.id   3d3c1d4325e5e5a1bdf27c41fe28e3b5
#
_cell.length_a   1.000
_cell.length_b   1.000
_cell.length_c   1.000
_cell.angle_alpha   90.00
_cell.angle_beta   90.00
_cell.angle_gamma   90.00
#
_symmetry.space_group_name_H-M   'P 1'
#
loop_
_entity.id
_entity.type
_entity.pdbx_description
1 polymer ?
#
loop_
_entity_poly.entity_id
_entity_poly.type
_entity_poly.pdbx_seq_one_letter_code
_entity_poly.pdbx_strand_id
1 'polypeptide(L)'
;MRYVCDAPGDRTWFRIESEAEAVAESDAMRHAVEKYFRKEQEKAAQSFQPISKVFFEQEIGLKAHIQREMPLFLTLRDDSGTPLATAMLPPGGKDDRSFRPIIVGPGNADPYPEQGDAIRALATHYGVTLERSRCYPYRRD
;
A
#
# COMPACT_ATOMS: atom_id res chain seq x y z
N MET A 1 7.66 -5.79 7.27
CA MET A 1 7.09 -4.51 6.78
C MET A 1 8.11 -3.39 6.96
N ARG A 2 8.04 -2.40 6.12
CA ARG A 2 8.98 -1.28 6.14
C ARG A 2 8.29 -0.03 6.69
N TYR A 3 8.95 0.66 7.62
CA TYR A 3 8.48 1.94 8.15
C TYR A 3 8.38 2.98 7.01
N VAL A 4 7.29 3.73 7.02
CA VAL A 4 7.04 4.80 6.04
C VAL A 4 7.04 6.16 6.73
N CYS A 5 6.10 6.41 7.63
CA CYS A 5 6.01 7.67 8.36
C CYS A 5 5.15 7.53 9.60
N ASP A 6 5.35 8.45 10.53
CA ASP A 6 4.52 8.56 11.72
C ASP A 6 3.20 9.26 11.39
N ALA A 7 2.19 8.96 12.19
CA ALA A 7 0.90 9.63 12.17
C ALA A 7 0.52 10.04 13.60
N PRO A 8 -0.38 11.03 13.76
CA PRO A 8 -0.79 11.48 15.09
C PRO A 8 -1.35 10.34 15.95
N GLY A 9 -1.22 10.46 17.27
CA GLY A 9 -1.78 9.50 18.21
C GLY A 9 -1.07 8.16 18.25
N ASP A 10 0.27 8.19 18.19
CA ASP A 10 1.11 6.98 18.27
C ASP A 10 0.77 5.94 17.20
N ARG A 11 0.36 6.39 16.04
CA ARG A 11 0.11 5.53 14.88
C ARG A 11 1.26 5.65 13.90
N THR A 12 1.46 4.59 13.09
CA THR A 12 2.57 4.52 12.14
C THR A 12 2.10 3.84 10.86
N TRP A 13 2.53 4.39 9.72
CA TRP A 13 2.33 3.75 8.41
C TRP A 13 3.52 2.87 8.08
N PHE A 14 3.23 1.65 7.61
CA PHE A 14 4.23 0.68 7.13
C PHE A 14 3.90 0.23 5.72
N ARG A 15 4.93 -0.14 4.97
CA ARG A 15 4.74 -0.78 3.67
C ARG A 15 4.70 -2.30 3.82
N ILE A 16 3.69 -2.91 3.22
CA ILE A 16 3.55 -4.36 3.10
C ILE A 16 4.45 -4.78 1.93
N GLU A 17 5.41 -5.68 2.19
CA GLU A 17 6.43 -6.04 1.21
C GLU A 17 6.36 -7.48 0.74
N SER A 18 5.51 -8.31 1.34
CA SER A 18 5.40 -9.71 0.98
C SER A 18 3.94 -10.17 0.92
N GLU A 19 3.71 -11.26 0.20
CA GLU A 19 2.39 -11.88 0.15
C GLU A 19 1.95 -12.35 1.53
N ALA A 20 2.87 -12.90 2.32
CA ALA A 20 2.56 -13.35 3.69
C ALA A 20 2.07 -12.18 4.56
N GLU A 21 2.69 -11.02 4.44
CA GLU A 21 2.24 -9.82 5.15
C GLU A 21 0.87 -9.37 4.67
N ALA A 22 0.62 -9.44 3.35
CA ALA A 22 -0.68 -9.09 2.79
C ALA A 22 -1.79 -10.04 3.26
N VAL A 23 -1.50 -11.33 3.36
CA VAL A 23 -2.44 -12.32 3.90
C VAL A 23 -2.77 -12.00 5.35
N ALA A 24 -1.76 -11.72 6.17
CA ALA A 24 -1.96 -11.36 7.57
C ALA A 24 -2.81 -10.08 7.71
N GLU A 25 -2.58 -9.10 6.84
CA GLU A 25 -3.38 -7.87 6.82
C GLU A 25 -4.83 -8.17 6.48
N SER A 26 -5.08 -8.99 5.45
CA SER A 26 -6.44 -9.37 5.06
C SER A 26 -7.18 -10.07 6.18
N ASP A 27 -6.52 -11.00 6.86
CA ASP A 27 -7.11 -11.75 7.96
C ASP A 27 -7.48 -10.82 9.12
N ALA A 28 -6.56 -9.92 9.49
CA ALA A 28 -6.78 -9.00 10.61
C ALA A 28 -7.83 -7.92 10.28
N MET A 29 -7.86 -7.45 9.03
CA MET A 29 -8.72 -6.36 8.59
C MET A 29 -10.02 -6.83 7.96
N ARG A 30 -10.19 -8.13 7.74
CA ARG A 30 -11.40 -8.71 7.13
C ARG A 30 -11.69 -8.10 5.75
N HIS A 31 -10.67 -8.13 4.89
CA HIS A 31 -10.77 -7.73 3.49
C HIS A 31 -9.87 -8.65 2.64
N ALA A 32 -9.66 -8.31 1.38
CA ALA A 32 -9.01 -9.20 0.43
C ALA A 32 -7.80 -8.54 -0.26
N VAL A 33 -7.02 -7.74 0.48
CA VAL A 33 -5.87 -7.02 -0.08
C VAL A 33 -4.84 -7.97 -0.67
N GLU A 34 -4.71 -9.21 -0.15
CA GLU A 34 -3.74 -10.19 -0.66
C GLU A 34 -4.00 -10.55 -2.12
N LYS A 35 -5.25 -10.48 -2.58
CA LYS A 35 -5.58 -10.76 -3.98
C LYS A 35 -5.01 -9.69 -4.89
N TYR A 36 -5.13 -8.43 -4.49
CA TYR A 36 -4.57 -7.31 -5.24
C TYR A 36 -3.05 -7.32 -5.19
N PHE A 37 -2.47 -7.60 -4.01
CA PHE A 37 -1.02 -7.69 -3.85
C PHE A 37 -0.44 -8.75 -4.78
N ARG A 38 -1.02 -9.95 -4.77
CA ARG A 38 -0.57 -11.07 -5.60
C ARG A 38 -0.65 -10.74 -7.09
N LYS A 39 -1.77 -10.14 -7.50
CA LYS A 39 -1.99 -9.74 -8.90
C LYS A 39 -0.97 -8.70 -9.35
N GLU A 40 -0.76 -7.67 -8.53
CA GLU A 40 0.16 -6.59 -8.87
C GLU A 40 1.61 -7.04 -8.83
N GLN A 41 1.96 -7.91 -7.90
CA GLN A 41 3.30 -8.50 -7.83
C GLN A 41 3.60 -9.34 -9.08
N GLU A 42 2.66 -10.16 -9.51
CA GLU A 42 2.79 -10.97 -10.71
C GLU A 42 2.92 -10.11 -11.95
N LYS A 43 2.09 -9.08 -12.06
CA LYS A 43 2.14 -8.13 -13.17
C LYS A 43 3.50 -7.42 -13.25
N ALA A 44 4.02 -6.98 -12.11
CA ALA A 44 5.33 -6.35 -12.05
C ALA A 44 6.45 -7.33 -12.43
N ALA A 45 6.36 -8.58 -11.97
CA ALA A 45 7.34 -9.60 -12.30
C ALA A 45 7.38 -9.89 -13.81
N GLN A 46 6.20 -9.92 -14.45
CA GLN A 46 6.11 -10.19 -15.89
C GLN A 46 6.72 -9.08 -16.75
N SER A 47 6.80 -7.85 -16.23
CA SER A 47 7.39 -6.74 -16.95
C SER A 47 8.92 -6.67 -16.84
N PHE A 48 9.53 -7.56 -16.06
CA PHE A 48 10.96 -7.53 -15.81
C PHE A 48 11.76 -8.01 -17.02
N GLN A 49 12.81 -7.24 -17.38
CA GLN A 49 13.76 -7.57 -18.44
C GLN A 49 15.14 -7.69 -17.80
N PRO A 50 15.64 -8.92 -17.57
CA PRO A 50 16.95 -9.08 -16.93
C PRO A 50 18.07 -8.56 -17.83
N ILE A 51 18.98 -7.76 -17.26
CA ILE A 51 20.16 -7.25 -17.96
C ILE A 51 21.31 -8.24 -17.81
N SER A 52 21.48 -8.79 -16.61
CA SER A 52 22.54 -9.74 -16.31
C SER A 52 22.16 -11.16 -16.70
N LYS A 53 23.12 -11.96 -17.13
CA LYS A 53 22.94 -13.39 -17.36
C LYS A 53 23.27 -14.23 -16.13
N VAL A 54 23.75 -13.62 -15.07
CA VAL A 54 24.04 -14.31 -13.81
C VAL A 54 22.75 -14.46 -13.02
N PHE A 55 22.41 -15.70 -12.71
CA PHE A 55 21.12 -16.03 -12.06
C PHE A 55 20.92 -15.26 -10.76
N PHE A 56 21.95 -15.19 -9.92
CA PHE A 56 21.88 -14.47 -8.65
C PHE A 56 21.58 -12.98 -8.85
N GLU A 57 22.23 -12.35 -9.83
CA GLU A 57 22.00 -10.95 -10.14
C GLU A 57 20.62 -10.72 -10.73
N GLN A 58 20.11 -11.70 -11.51
CA GLN A 58 18.75 -11.63 -12.03
C GLN A 58 17.72 -11.67 -10.91
N GLU A 59 17.92 -12.50 -9.88
CA GLU A 59 17.01 -12.55 -8.74
C GLU A 59 16.96 -11.23 -7.97
N ILE A 60 18.12 -10.61 -7.73
CA ILE A 60 18.21 -9.32 -7.06
C ILE A 60 17.53 -8.25 -7.91
N GLY A 61 17.79 -8.25 -9.21
CA GLY A 61 17.19 -7.30 -10.15
C GLY A 61 15.68 -7.44 -10.23
N LEU A 62 15.18 -8.67 -10.26
CA LEU A 62 13.75 -8.95 -10.28
C LEU A 62 13.07 -8.41 -9.01
N LYS A 63 13.64 -8.69 -7.84
CA LYS A 63 13.08 -8.23 -6.58
C LYS A 63 13.03 -6.70 -6.52
N ALA A 64 14.11 -6.05 -6.92
CA ALA A 64 14.18 -4.58 -6.95
C ALA A 64 13.16 -4.00 -7.94
N HIS A 65 13.00 -4.63 -9.09
CA HIS A 65 12.05 -4.22 -10.12
C HIS A 65 10.62 -4.30 -9.60
N ILE A 66 10.26 -5.42 -8.97
CA ILE A 66 8.92 -5.60 -8.38
C ILE A 66 8.65 -4.53 -7.34
N GLN A 67 9.60 -4.29 -6.44
CA GLN A 67 9.44 -3.27 -5.39
C GLN A 67 9.22 -1.87 -5.97
N ARG A 68 9.84 -1.57 -7.09
CA ARG A 68 9.74 -0.25 -7.74
C ARG A 68 8.47 -0.10 -8.57
N GLU A 69 8.06 -1.15 -9.27
CA GLU A 69 6.99 -1.07 -10.28
C GLU A 69 5.60 -1.38 -9.75
N MET A 70 5.49 -2.14 -8.66
CA MET A 70 4.16 -2.43 -8.14
C MET A 70 3.63 -1.27 -7.28
N PRO A 71 2.31 -1.14 -7.15
CA PRO A 71 1.72 -0.15 -6.24
C PRO A 71 2.23 -0.32 -4.81
N LEU A 72 2.15 0.75 -4.03
CA LEU A 72 2.45 0.71 -2.61
C LEU A 72 1.24 0.16 -1.87
N PHE A 73 1.43 -0.95 -1.16
CA PHE A 73 0.46 -1.49 -0.23
C PHE A 73 0.89 -1.10 1.17
N LEU A 74 0.05 -0.36 1.88
CA LEU A 74 0.41 0.28 3.13
C LEU A 74 -0.59 -0.08 4.23
N THR A 75 -0.12 -0.14 5.46
CA THR A 75 -0.95 -0.41 6.62
C THR A 75 -0.70 0.61 7.72
N LEU A 76 -1.77 1.13 8.28
CA LEU A 76 -1.71 2.02 9.44
C LEU A 76 -1.87 1.16 10.70
N ARG A 77 -0.94 1.30 11.63
CA ARG A 77 -0.92 0.53 12.87
C ARG A 77 -0.88 1.43 14.08
N ASP A 78 -1.54 1.00 15.16
CA ASP A 78 -1.41 1.68 16.44
C ASP A 78 -0.14 1.18 17.16
N ASP A 79 0.09 1.67 18.37
CA ASP A 79 1.27 1.33 19.16
C ASP A 79 1.29 -0.13 19.62
N SER A 80 0.17 -0.82 19.58
CA SER A 80 0.08 -2.27 19.85
C SER A 80 0.29 -3.12 18.60
N GLY A 81 0.46 -2.49 17.43
CA GLY A 81 0.59 -3.20 16.18
C GLY A 81 -0.74 -3.62 15.55
N THR A 82 -1.86 -3.12 16.07
CA THR A 82 -3.17 -3.44 15.50
C THR A 82 -3.39 -2.65 14.22
N PRO A 83 -3.76 -3.29 13.10
CA PRO A 83 -4.03 -2.58 11.86
C PRO A 83 -5.34 -1.80 11.94
N LEU A 84 -5.30 -0.56 11.48
CA LEU A 84 -6.42 0.38 11.54
C LEU A 84 -6.94 0.76 10.15
N ALA A 85 -6.08 0.75 9.16
CA ALA A 85 -6.43 1.07 7.78
C ALA A 85 -5.42 0.44 6.82
N THR A 86 -5.89 0.12 5.62
CA THR A 86 -5.06 -0.42 4.54
C THR A 86 -5.19 0.51 3.33
N ALA A 87 -4.06 0.84 2.69
CA ALA A 87 -4.05 1.71 1.53
C ALA A 87 -3.29 1.07 0.37
N MET A 88 -3.72 1.40 -0.86
CA MET A 88 -2.99 1.10 -2.08
C MET A 88 -2.81 2.40 -2.85
N LEU A 89 -1.56 2.80 -3.03
CA LEU A 89 -1.17 4.01 -3.75
C LEU A 89 -0.41 3.67 -5.03
N PRO A 90 -0.31 4.61 -5.97
CA PRO A 90 0.49 4.38 -7.19
C PRO A 90 1.95 4.02 -6.86
N PRO A 91 2.66 3.36 -7.79
CA PRO A 91 4.08 3.05 -7.60
C PRO A 91 4.89 4.27 -7.19
N GLY A 92 5.73 4.10 -6.17
CA GLY A 92 6.54 5.19 -5.63
C GLY A 92 5.77 6.27 -4.88
N GLY A 93 4.46 6.11 -4.70
CA GLY A 93 3.62 7.10 -4.05
C GLY A 93 3.44 8.37 -4.88
N LYS A 94 3.60 8.28 -6.20
CA LYS A 94 3.46 9.44 -7.09
C LYS A 94 1.99 9.79 -7.31
N ASP A 95 1.71 11.08 -7.50
CA ASP A 95 0.36 11.51 -7.84
C ASP A 95 0.08 11.15 -9.30
N ASP A 96 -0.85 10.21 -9.50
CA ASP A 96 -1.20 9.69 -10.82
C ASP A 96 -2.72 9.71 -10.98
N ARG A 97 -3.22 10.56 -11.86
CA ARG A 97 -4.66 10.73 -12.07
C ARG A 97 -5.31 9.49 -12.67
N SER A 98 -4.55 8.65 -13.36
CA SER A 98 -5.09 7.42 -13.93
C SER A 98 -5.22 6.30 -12.89
N PHE A 99 -4.65 6.48 -11.72
CA PHE A 99 -4.68 5.50 -10.64
C PHE A 99 -5.58 6.02 -9.52
N ARG A 100 -6.60 5.26 -9.18
CA ARG A 100 -7.45 5.62 -8.03
C ARG A 100 -6.91 4.96 -6.77
N PRO A 101 -6.45 5.74 -5.78
CA PRO A 101 -6.04 5.16 -4.52
C PRO A 101 -7.17 4.41 -3.83
N ILE A 102 -6.83 3.36 -3.10
CA ILE A 102 -7.77 2.63 -2.27
C ILE A 102 -7.34 2.84 -0.82
N ILE A 103 -8.27 3.25 0.03
CA ILE A 103 -8.00 3.38 1.46
C ILE A 103 -9.24 2.88 2.19
N VAL A 104 -9.07 1.81 2.97
CA VAL A 104 -10.19 1.16 3.66
C VAL A 104 -9.84 0.84 5.11
N GLY A 105 -10.84 0.87 5.96
CA GLY A 105 -10.76 0.38 7.32
C GLY A 105 -11.13 -1.10 7.41
N PRO A 106 -11.27 -1.63 8.64
CA PRO A 106 -11.68 -3.02 8.84
C PRO A 106 -13.01 -3.34 8.17
N GLY A 107 -13.07 -4.48 7.49
CA GLY A 107 -14.27 -4.88 6.77
C GLY A 107 -14.63 -3.96 5.61
N ASN A 108 -13.63 -3.29 5.02
CA ASN A 108 -13.79 -2.28 3.97
C ASN A 108 -14.61 -1.06 4.42
N ALA A 109 -14.66 -0.79 5.72
CA ALA A 109 -15.33 0.38 6.25
C ALA A 109 -14.60 1.67 5.88
N ASP A 110 -15.31 2.80 5.98
CA ASP A 110 -14.75 4.12 5.72
C ASP A 110 -13.78 4.51 6.86
N PRO A 111 -12.47 4.66 6.59
CA PRO A 111 -11.52 5.00 7.64
C PRO A 111 -11.42 6.50 7.93
N TYR A 112 -11.99 7.36 7.09
CA TYR A 112 -11.77 8.80 7.17
C TYR A 112 -12.30 9.44 8.46
N PRO A 113 -13.46 9.06 9.00
CA PRO A 113 -13.93 9.66 10.24
C PRO A 113 -12.97 9.48 11.41
N GLU A 114 -12.35 8.31 11.53
CA GLU A 114 -11.46 8.01 12.65
C GLU A 114 -9.99 8.22 12.33
N GLN A 115 -9.58 7.99 11.07
CA GLN A 115 -8.17 8.00 10.67
C GLN A 115 -7.82 9.14 9.71
N GLY A 116 -8.69 10.14 9.57
CA GLY A 116 -8.48 11.22 8.60
C GLY A 116 -7.17 11.96 8.80
N ASP A 117 -6.74 12.19 10.04
CA ASP A 117 -5.48 12.86 10.35
C ASP A 117 -4.27 11.99 9.95
N ALA A 118 -4.36 10.68 10.15
CA ALA A 118 -3.31 9.74 9.74
C ALA A 118 -3.22 9.64 8.22
N ILE A 119 -4.36 9.69 7.53
CA ILE A 119 -4.40 9.70 6.06
C ILE A 119 -3.76 10.99 5.54
N ARG A 120 -4.01 12.12 6.17
CA ARG A 120 -3.35 13.38 5.80
C ARG A 120 -1.84 13.32 6.02
N ALA A 121 -1.40 12.67 7.08
CA ALA A 121 0.04 12.47 7.31
C ALA A 121 0.69 11.67 6.17
N LEU A 122 0.01 10.62 5.71
CA LEU A 122 0.49 9.82 4.58
C LEU A 122 0.52 10.64 3.30
N ALA A 123 -0.53 11.42 3.04
CA ALA A 123 -0.60 12.30 1.87
C ALA A 123 0.54 13.31 1.87
N THR A 124 0.82 13.91 3.01
CA THR A 124 1.92 14.86 3.17
C THR A 124 3.28 14.19 2.92
N HIS A 125 3.46 12.98 3.45
CA HIS A 125 4.71 12.24 3.28
C HIS A 125 5.06 12.03 1.81
N TYR A 126 4.07 11.65 0.99
CA TYR A 126 4.29 11.39 -0.43
C TYR A 126 4.05 12.63 -1.32
N GLY A 127 3.53 13.71 -0.78
CA GLY A 127 3.22 14.89 -1.56
C GLY A 127 2.06 14.69 -2.53
N VAL A 128 1.05 13.93 -2.13
CA VAL A 128 -0.11 13.58 -2.96
C VAL A 128 -1.41 14.01 -2.29
N THR A 129 -2.50 13.99 -3.05
CA THR A 129 -3.83 14.29 -2.54
C THR A 129 -4.59 12.99 -2.30
N LEU A 130 -4.99 12.77 -1.05
CA LEU A 130 -5.74 11.59 -0.64
C LEU A 130 -7.09 11.99 -0.02
N GLU A 131 -7.81 12.88 -0.71
CA GLU A 131 -9.15 13.27 -0.30
C GLU A 131 -10.12 12.10 -0.50
N ARG A 132 -11.07 11.95 0.42
CA ARG A 132 -12.02 10.84 0.41
C ARG A 132 -12.72 10.69 -0.94
N SER A 133 -13.12 11.80 -1.55
CA SER A 133 -13.85 11.79 -2.83
C SER A 133 -13.03 11.24 -4.00
N ARG A 134 -11.69 11.24 -3.87
CA ARG A 134 -10.77 10.75 -4.91
C ARG A 134 -10.36 9.30 -4.69
N CYS A 135 -10.75 8.69 -3.59
CA CYS A 135 -10.30 7.37 -3.21
C CYS A 135 -11.45 6.36 -3.29
N TYR A 136 -11.15 5.19 -3.80
CA TYR A 136 -12.08 4.09 -3.81
C TYR A 136 -12.18 3.50 -2.39
N PRO A 137 -13.35 3.11 -1.91
CA PRO A 137 -14.65 3.08 -2.61
C PRO A 137 -15.55 4.29 -2.34
N TYR A 138 -15.04 5.37 -1.76
CA TYR A 138 -15.86 6.45 -1.21
C TYR A 138 -16.11 7.61 -2.17
N ARG A 139 -15.70 7.44 -3.42
CA ARG A 139 -15.98 8.49 -4.41
C ARG A 139 -17.48 8.65 -4.57
N ARG A 140 -17.93 9.90 -4.47
CA ARG A 140 -19.30 10.31 -4.71
C ARG A 140 -19.32 11.35 -5.82
N ASP A 141 -20.32 11.25 -6.62
CA ASP A 141 -20.57 12.23 -7.65
C ASP A 141 -21.52 13.30 -7.13
#